data_c32b01d270353e3f58a90584c78173f6
#
_entry.id   c32b01d270353e3f58a90584c78173f6
#
_cell.length_a   1.000
_cell.length_b   1.000
_cell.length_c   1.000
_cell.angle_alpha   90.00
_cell.angle_beta   90.00
_cell.angle_gamma   90.00
#
_symmetry.space_group_name_H-M   'P 1'
#
loop_
_entity.id
_entity.type
_entity.pdbx_description
1 polymer ?
#
loop_
_entity_poly.entity_id
_entity_poly.type
_entity_poly.pdbx_seq_one_letter_code
_entity_poly.pdbx_strand_id
1 'polypeptide(L)'
;GKTDINYIKAALKKHHLEFPNLIVKKEDGEFDFRVAFLKRTNRLAYFLNIKKDGADTMKNICKYFFDIENNEVPNYLKTFKILTKQIASNPTILIFDNEISNNVKPVSKIIKYIKLKEDSRVMLTEKSYLNLEDSLYLLMNPLVKNKKECEIEDLFDEATLNHEINGKKFSREKNMDLNKYYSKERFSNFIYNEYREIDFSNFKPMLENLNFIIENYKNEK
;
A
#
# COMPACT_ATOMS: atom_id res chain seq x y z
N GLY A 1 2.20 -5.96 -1.44
CA GLY A 1 3.06 -7.02 -2.00
C GLY A 1 4.07 -6.51 -3.04
N LYS A 2 4.89 -7.39 -3.62
CA LYS A 2 5.86 -7.01 -4.67
C LYS A 2 5.17 -6.45 -5.92
N THR A 3 4.05 -7.03 -6.30
CA THR A 3 3.24 -6.61 -7.44
C THR A 3 2.67 -5.22 -7.24
N ASP A 4 2.10 -4.95 -6.07
CA ASP A 4 1.49 -3.66 -5.74
C ASP A 4 2.53 -2.54 -5.74
N ILE A 5 3.75 -2.84 -5.27
CA ILE A 5 4.88 -1.89 -5.34
C ILE A 5 5.18 -1.50 -6.79
N ASN A 6 5.16 -2.46 -7.73
CA ASN A 6 5.37 -2.17 -9.13
C ASN A 6 4.27 -1.27 -9.71
N TYR A 7 3.00 -1.53 -9.37
CA TYR A 7 1.87 -0.70 -9.80
C TYR A 7 1.98 0.73 -9.27
N ILE A 8 2.22 0.88 -7.97
CA ILE A 8 2.36 2.21 -7.35
C ILE A 8 3.56 2.97 -7.94
N LYS A 9 4.69 2.30 -8.13
CA LYS A 9 5.87 2.91 -8.77
C LYS A 9 5.59 3.33 -10.20
N ALA A 10 4.87 2.53 -10.98
CA ALA A 10 4.49 2.86 -12.34
C ALA A 10 3.56 4.07 -12.39
N ALA A 11 2.54 4.10 -11.51
CA ALA A 11 1.63 5.24 -11.36
C ALA A 11 2.37 6.52 -10.97
N LEU A 12 3.31 6.44 -10.02
CA LEU A 12 4.16 7.57 -9.63
C LEU A 12 5.02 8.06 -10.80
N LYS A 13 5.63 7.16 -11.59
CA LYS A 13 6.39 7.55 -12.80
C LYS A 13 5.51 8.28 -13.80
N LYS A 14 4.27 7.81 -14.03
CA LYS A 14 3.32 8.45 -14.96
C LYS A 14 2.95 9.86 -14.51
N HIS A 15 2.68 10.03 -13.22
CA HIS A 15 2.23 11.28 -12.61
C HIS A 15 3.34 12.07 -11.90
N HIS A 16 4.62 11.87 -12.25
CA HIS A 16 5.76 12.44 -11.53
C HIS A 16 5.74 13.97 -11.43
N LEU A 17 5.17 14.67 -12.41
CA LEU A 17 5.03 16.12 -12.38
C LEU A 17 3.97 16.59 -11.36
N GLU A 18 2.97 15.76 -11.06
CA GLU A 18 1.89 16.08 -10.14
C GLU A 18 2.29 15.80 -8.66
N PHE A 19 3.24 14.89 -8.43
CA PHE A 19 3.64 14.45 -7.10
C PHE A 19 5.15 14.60 -6.82
N PRO A 20 5.73 15.81 -6.90
CA PRO A 20 7.18 16.01 -6.73
C PRO A 20 7.69 15.64 -5.33
N ASN A 21 6.84 15.58 -4.31
CA ASN A 21 7.22 15.13 -2.97
C ASN A 21 7.36 13.60 -2.86
N LEU A 22 6.82 12.83 -3.81
CA LEU A 22 6.86 11.38 -3.83
C LEU A 22 7.90 10.83 -4.81
N ILE A 23 8.17 11.56 -5.90
CA ILE A 23 9.05 11.12 -6.97
C ILE A 23 9.60 12.31 -7.74
N VAL A 24 10.84 12.21 -8.20
CA VAL A 24 11.48 13.20 -9.09
C VAL A 24 12.10 12.48 -10.26
N LYS A 25 11.91 13.02 -11.47
CA LYS A 25 12.65 12.58 -12.65
C LYS A 25 13.93 13.37 -12.74
N LYS A 26 15.08 12.66 -12.80
CA LYS A 26 16.41 13.24 -12.93
C LYS A 26 16.71 13.68 -14.38
N GLU A 27 17.77 14.44 -14.58
CA GLU A 27 18.22 14.88 -15.88
C GLU A 27 18.63 13.74 -16.82
N ASP A 28 19.16 12.64 -16.27
CA ASP A 28 19.50 11.40 -16.98
C ASP A 28 18.27 10.57 -17.39
N GLY A 29 17.06 11.02 -16.99
CA GLY A 29 15.79 10.34 -17.26
C GLY A 29 15.40 9.27 -16.24
N GLU A 30 16.28 8.97 -15.27
CA GLU A 30 15.96 8.08 -14.17
C GLU A 30 14.99 8.72 -13.17
N PHE A 31 14.32 7.87 -12.38
CA PHE A 31 13.39 8.31 -11.34
C PHE A 31 13.97 8.08 -9.95
N ASP A 32 13.95 9.13 -9.13
CA ASP A 32 14.25 9.09 -7.72
C ASP A 32 12.96 9.08 -6.91
N PHE A 33 12.69 7.95 -6.24
CA PHE A 33 11.53 7.79 -5.37
C PHE A 33 11.85 8.34 -3.98
N ARG A 34 11.16 9.41 -3.58
CA ARG A 34 11.26 10.01 -2.24
C ARG A 34 10.50 9.24 -1.16
N VAL A 35 9.87 8.14 -1.54
CA VAL A 35 9.20 7.18 -0.68
C VAL A 35 9.94 5.85 -0.71
N ALA A 36 10.17 5.25 0.48
CA ALA A 36 10.82 3.96 0.60
C ALA A 36 9.78 2.84 0.64
N PHE A 37 9.94 1.86 -0.25
CA PHE A 37 9.11 0.66 -0.26
C PHE A 37 9.77 -0.46 0.54
N LEU A 38 9.09 -0.95 1.57
CA LEU A 38 9.60 -1.99 2.44
C LEU A 38 9.83 -3.30 1.67
N LYS A 39 11.09 -3.72 1.55
CA LYS A 39 11.44 -5.04 1.02
C LYS A 39 11.31 -6.09 2.12
N ARG A 40 10.40 -7.05 1.95
CA ARG A 40 10.20 -8.15 2.90
C ARG A 40 11.31 -9.20 2.76
N THR A 41 12.48 -8.91 3.33
CA THR A 41 13.57 -9.88 3.45
C THR A 41 13.23 -10.98 4.46
N ASN A 42 13.93 -12.11 4.43
CA ASN A 42 13.75 -13.19 5.43
C ASN A 42 13.91 -12.68 6.86
N ARG A 43 14.96 -11.86 7.10
CA ARG A 43 15.25 -11.28 8.42
C ARG A 43 14.12 -10.38 8.90
N LEU A 44 13.64 -9.49 8.03
CA LEU A 44 12.56 -8.56 8.38
C LEU A 44 11.23 -9.30 8.58
N ALA A 45 10.94 -10.28 7.73
CA ALA A 45 9.74 -11.12 7.88
C ALA A 45 9.74 -11.88 9.20
N TYR A 46 10.90 -12.42 9.61
CA TYR A 46 11.06 -13.07 10.89
C TYR A 46 10.89 -12.08 12.06
N PHE A 47 11.62 -10.95 12.02
CA PHE A 47 11.60 -9.94 13.09
C PHE A 47 10.20 -9.36 13.32
N LEU A 48 9.50 -8.98 12.26
CA LEU A 48 8.16 -8.41 12.33
C LEU A 48 7.05 -9.46 12.41
N ASN A 49 7.39 -10.74 12.35
CA ASN A 49 6.45 -11.85 12.26
C ASN A 49 5.41 -11.65 11.14
N ILE A 50 5.89 -11.24 9.97
CA ILE A 50 5.06 -11.04 8.76
C ILE A 50 5.43 -12.06 7.70
N LYS A 51 4.42 -12.58 6.98
CA LYS A 51 4.68 -13.45 5.83
C LYS A 51 5.26 -12.62 4.67
N LYS A 52 6.10 -13.24 3.83
CA LYS A 52 6.65 -12.58 2.64
C LYS A 52 5.57 -12.18 1.65
N ASP A 53 4.54 -13.01 1.51
CA ASP A 53 3.43 -12.84 0.60
C ASP A 53 2.12 -12.64 1.35
N GLY A 54 1.22 -11.84 0.74
CA GLY A 54 -0.08 -11.53 1.30
C GLY A 54 -0.06 -10.48 2.42
N ALA A 55 -1.22 -10.07 2.84
CA ALA A 55 -1.44 -8.98 3.79
C ALA A 55 -1.91 -9.45 5.17
N ASP A 56 -2.24 -10.74 5.34
CA ASP A 56 -2.85 -11.30 6.56
C ASP A 56 -2.04 -11.05 7.85
N THR A 57 -0.72 -11.05 7.74
CA THR A 57 0.17 -10.86 8.89
C THR A 57 0.63 -9.42 9.09
N MET A 58 0.24 -8.49 8.20
CA MET A 58 0.62 -7.07 8.31
C MET A 58 0.15 -6.40 9.61
N LYS A 59 -0.94 -6.91 10.20
CA LYS A 59 -1.40 -6.47 11.54
C LYS A 59 -0.30 -6.59 12.62
N ASN A 60 0.67 -7.50 12.44
CA ASN A 60 1.74 -7.68 13.40
C ASN A 60 2.69 -6.47 13.47
N ILE A 61 2.73 -5.62 12.44
CA ILE A 61 3.46 -4.35 12.48
C ILE A 61 2.87 -3.44 13.57
N CYS A 62 1.57 -3.48 13.78
CA CYS A 62 0.90 -2.67 14.80
C CYS A 62 1.42 -2.94 16.22
N LYS A 63 2.00 -4.13 16.49
CA LYS A 63 2.59 -4.46 17.79
C LYS A 63 3.70 -3.50 18.23
N TYR A 64 4.39 -2.89 17.25
CA TYR A 64 5.52 -2.00 17.49
C TYR A 64 5.11 -0.52 17.67
N PHE A 65 3.83 -0.22 17.40
CA PHE A 65 3.28 1.14 17.46
C PHE A 65 2.25 1.32 18.56
N PHE A 66 1.56 0.25 18.96
CA PHE A 66 0.50 0.29 19.96
C PHE A 66 0.91 -0.37 21.28
N ASP A 67 0.41 0.15 22.37
CA ASP A 67 0.41 -0.53 23.68
C ASP A 67 -0.77 -1.53 23.70
N ILE A 68 -0.56 -2.70 23.11
CA ILE A 68 -1.57 -3.77 23.05
C ILE A 68 -1.42 -4.64 24.27
N GLU A 69 -2.52 -4.88 24.99
CA GLU A 69 -2.57 -5.77 26.14
C GLU A 69 -2.03 -7.17 25.79
N ASN A 70 -1.18 -7.73 26.65
CA ASN A 70 -0.49 -9.02 26.45
C ASN A 70 0.43 -9.05 25.21
N ASN A 71 0.95 -7.91 24.80
CA ASN A 71 1.92 -7.86 23.72
C ASN A 71 3.29 -8.36 24.21
N GLU A 72 3.85 -9.35 23.52
CA GLU A 72 5.16 -9.93 23.84
C GLU A 72 6.33 -9.00 23.45
N VAL A 73 6.06 -7.96 22.68
CA VAL A 73 7.07 -6.99 22.22
C VAL A 73 6.72 -5.60 22.73
N PRO A 74 7.71 -4.80 23.14
CA PRO A 74 7.46 -3.43 23.56
C PRO A 74 7.00 -2.55 22.37
N ASN A 75 6.29 -1.46 22.68
CA ASN A 75 6.05 -0.40 21.71
C ASN A 75 7.39 0.30 21.42
N TYR A 76 8.05 -0.09 20.31
CA TYR A 76 9.38 0.41 19.97
C TYR A 76 9.40 1.90 19.69
N LEU A 77 8.34 2.46 19.11
CA LEU A 77 8.26 3.90 18.86
C LEU A 77 8.20 4.70 20.15
N LYS A 78 7.37 4.26 21.10
CA LYS A 78 7.27 4.89 22.43
C LYS A 78 8.60 4.80 23.17
N THR A 79 9.25 3.63 23.14
CA THR A 79 10.57 3.42 23.72
C THR A 79 11.62 4.33 23.07
N PHE A 80 11.65 4.38 21.75
CA PHE A 80 12.56 5.26 21.00
C PHE A 80 12.35 6.73 21.36
N LYS A 81 11.10 7.21 21.39
CA LYS A 81 10.73 8.58 21.75
C LYS A 81 11.17 8.93 23.18
N ILE A 82 11.03 8.00 24.13
CA ILE A 82 11.47 8.19 25.52
C ILE A 82 13.00 8.33 25.60
N LEU A 83 13.73 7.44 24.92
CA LEU A 83 15.20 7.38 25.00
C LEU A 83 15.88 8.53 24.24
N THR A 84 15.41 8.86 23.04
CA THR A 84 16.06 9.82 22.17
C THR A 84 15.48 11.23 22.22
N LYS A 85 14.29 11.40 22.81
CA LYS A 85 13.47 12.63 22.76
C LYS A 85 13.13 13.06 21.32
N GLN A 86 13.18 12.13 20.37
CA GLN A 86 12.88 12.37 18.96
C GLN A 86 11.64 11.59 18.52
N ILE A 87 10.97 12.09 17.52
CA ILE A 87 9.87 11.42 16.82
C ILE A 87 10.37 10.87 15.48
N ALA A 88 9.66 9.91 14.91
CA ALA A 88 10.01 9.34 13.61
C ALA A 88 10.10 10.43 12.54
N SER A 89 11.13 10.42 11.69
CA SER A 89 11.33 11.46 10.67
C SER A 89 10.33 11.36 9.51
N ASN A 90 9.80 10.19 9.26
CA ASN A 90 8.84 9.93 8.18
C ASN A 90 7.70 9.05 8.69
N PRO A 91 6.50 9.15 8.11
CA PRO A 91 5.40 8.27 8.44
C PRO A 91 5.64 6.85 7.91
N THR A 92 5.09 5.87 8.60
CA THR A 92 4.94 4.49 8.11
C THR A 92 3.53 4.32 7.59
N ILE A 93 3.36 3.94 6.33
CA ILE A 93 2.06 3.84 5.68
C ILE A 93 1.80 2.40 5.27
N LEU A 94 0.75 1.79 5.82
CA LEU A 94 0.26 0.48 5.46
C LEU A 94 -0.78 0.63 4.36
N ILE A 95 -0.50 0.10 3.17
CA ILE A 95 -1.42 0.17 2.02
C ILE A 95 -2.13 -1.17 1.85
N PHE A 96 -3.45 -1.14 1.75
CA PHE A 96 -4.32 -2.30 1.60
C PHE A 96 -5.33 -2.13 0.48
N ASP A 97 -5.79 -3.26 -0.03
CA ASP A 97 -7.00 -3.33 -0.83
C ASP A 97 -8.20 -2.81 -0.01
N ASN A 98 -9.13 -2.13 -0.67
CA ASN A 98 -10.32 -1.61 -0.03
C ASN A 98 -11.39 -2.70 0.04
N GLU A 99 -11.28 -3.52 1.05
CA GLU A 99 -12.16 -4.65 1.33
C GLU A 99 -12.73 -4.54 2.77
N ILE A 100 -12.94 -3.30 3.25
CA ILE A 100 -13.37 -3.00 4.63
C ILE A 100 -14.75 -3.58 4.96
N SER A 101 -15.60 -3.76 3.95
CA SER A 101 -16.92 -4.38 4.10
C SER A 101 -16.85 -5.88 4.46
N ASN A 102 -15.71 -6.53 4.19
CA ASN A 102 -15.52 -7.95 4.38
C ASN A 102 -14.69 -8.26 5.63
N ASN A 103 -15.33 -8.83 6.63
CA ASN A 103 -14.76 -9.07 7.96
C ASN A 103 -13.58 -10.07 8.01
N VAL A 104 -13.37 -10.87 6.97
CA VAL A 104 -12.26 -11.85 6.91
C VAL A 104 -11.04 -11.33 6.18
N LYS A 105 -11.14 -10.15 5.58
CA LYS A 105 -10.06 -9.55 4.81
C LYS A 105 -9.00 -8.86 5.69
N PRO A 106 -7.77 -8.68 5.16
CA PRO A 106 -6.64 -8.16 5.95
C PRO A 106 -6.89 -6.82 6.63
N VAL A 107 -7.52 -5.86 5.95
CA VAL A 107 -7.84 -4.54 6.50
C VAL A 107 -8.77 -4.64 7.71
N SER A 108 -9.82 -5.48 7.61
CA SER A 108 -10.76 -5.70 8.72
C SER A 108 -10.10 -6.43 9.90
N LYS A 109 -9.12 -7.32 9.65
CA LYS A 109 -8.33 -7.96 10.70
C LYS A 109 -7.49 -6.95 11.48
N ILE A 110 -6.90 -5.95 10.81
CA ILE A 110 -6.17 -4.85 11.48
C ILE A 110 -7.12 -4.03 12.34
N ILE A 111 -8.24 -3.57 11.77
CA ILE A 111 -9.23 -2.77 12.47
C ILE A 111 -9.69 -3.45 13.77
N LYS A 112 -9.98 -4.75 13.71
CA LYS A 112 -10.34 -5.55 14.88
C LYS A 112 -9.19 -5.68 15.88
N TYR A 113 -7.98 -5.91 15.38
CA TYR A 113 -6.79 -6.12 16.21
C TYR A 113 -6.43 -4.90 17.05
N ILE A 114 -6.51 -3.70 16.46
CA ILE A 114 -6.25 -2.43 17.15
C ILE A 114 -7.47 -1.87 17.88
N LYS A 115 -8.61 -2.57 17.85
CA LYS A 115 -9.89 -2.13 18.44
C LYS A 115 -10.27 -0.72 17.99
N LEU A 116 -10.19 -0.46 16.67
CA LEU A 116 -10.48 0.85 16.09
C LEU A 116 -11.91 1.30 16.43
N LYS A 117 -12.07 2.53 16.92
CA LYS A 117 -13.37 3.11 17.25
C LYS A 117 -14.24 3.30 16.00
N GLU A 118 -15.56 3.28 16.16
CA GLU A 118 -16.49 3.36 15.03
C GLU A 118 -16.35 4.68 14.26
N ASP A 119 -16.21 5.83 14.96
CA ASP A 119 -16.00 7.12 14.28
C ASP A 119 -14.76 7.12 13.39
N SER A 120 -13.66 6.51 13.86
CA SER A 120 -12.43 6.36 13.06
C SER A 120 -12.63 5.42 11.88
N ARG A 121 -13.50 4.40 12.01
CA ARG A 121 -13.85 3.49 10.93
C ARG A 121 -14.67 4.20 9.85
N VAL A 122 -15.61 5.05 10.24
CA VAL A 122 -16.37 5.91 9.32
C VAL A 122 -15.40 6.83 8.57
N MET A 123 -14.51 7.54 9.28
CA MET A 123 -13.49 8.39 8.64
C MET A 123 -12.61 7.61 7.65
N LEU A 124 -12.16 6.41 8.01
CA LEU A 124 -11.37 5.56 7.11
C LEU A 124 -12.16 5.18 5.85
N THR A 125 -13.45 4.90 5.98
CA THR A 125 -14.33 4.57 4.84
C THR A 125 -14.50 5.76 3.92
N GLU A 126 -14.68 6.96 4.46
CA GLU A 126 -14.90 8.19 3.69
C GLU A 126 -13.62 8.70 3.01
N LYS A 127 -12.50 8.72 3.74
CA LYS A 127 -11.23 9.31 3.26
C LYS A 127 -10.29 8.30 2.61
N SER A 128 -10.53 6.99 2.78
CA SER A 128 -9.63 5.90 2.39
C SER A 128 -8.25 5.93 3.08
N TYR A 129 -8.04 6.80 4.06
CA TYR A 129 -6.85 6.81 4.91
C TYR A 129 -7.17 7.26 6.33
N LEU A 130 -6.30 6.86 7.27
CA LEU A 130 -6.43 7.21 8.69
C LEU A 130 -5.06 7.20 9.36
N ASN A 131 -4.77 8.19 10.23
CA ASN A 131 -3.70 8.08 11.21
C ASN A 131 -4.15 7.09 12.28
N LEU A 132 -3.39 6.02 12.48
CA LEU A 132 -3.70 4.98 13.46
C LEU A 132 -3.09 5.29 14.82
N GLU A 133 -1.81 5.67 14.85
CA GLU A 133 -1.05 5.99 16.05
C GLU A 133 0.26 6.67 15.67
N ASP A 134 0.64 7.77 16.31
CA ASP A 134 1.89 8.52 16.08
C ASP A 134 2.20 8.67 14.56
N SER A 135 3.23 7.97 14.08
CA SER A 135 3.67 7.99 12.68
C SER A 135 3.10 6.84 11.82
N LEU A 136 2.15 6.05 12.34
CA LEU A 136 1.54 4.93 11.60
C LEU A 136 0.23 5.34 10.95
N TYR A 137 0.14 5.15 9.64
CA TYR A 137 -1.04 5.41 8.84
C TYR A 137 -1.53 4.16 8.14
N LEU A 138 -2.84 4.08 7.96
CA LEU A 138 -3.51 3.13 7.07
C LEU A 138 -4.00 3.89 5.85
N LEU A 139 -3.75 3.34 4.66
CA LEU A 139 -4.23 3.82 3.38
C LEU A 139 -4.88 2.67 2.62
N MET A 140 -6.06 2.90 2.07
CA MET A 140 -6.77 1.93 1.24
C MET A 140 -6.83 2.39 -0.21
N ASN A 141 -6.94 1.44 -1.13
CA ASN A 141 -7.25 1.74 -2.53
C ASN A 141 -8.59 2.50 -2.63
N PRO A 142 -8.74 3.45 -3.56
CA PRO A 142 -10.02 4.08 -3.82
C PRO A 142 -11.02 3.05 -4.35
N LEU A 143 -12.31 3.24 -4.05
CA LEU A 143 -13.38 2.48 -4.67
C LEU A 143 -13.62 3.02 -6.10
N VAL A 144 -13.65 2.13 -7.07
CA VAL A 144 -13.89 2.47 -8.48
C VAL A 144 -15.08 1.68 -9.04
N LYS A 145 -15.67 2.17 -10.11
CA LYS A 145 -16.74 1.48 -10.86
C LYS A 145 -17.95 1.08 -9.99
N ASN A 146 -18.28 1.89 -8.96
CA ASN A 146 -19.35 1.62 -7.98
C ASN A 146 -19.20 0.27 -7.24
N LYS A 147 -17.99 -0.26 -7.11
CA LYS A 147 -17.69 -1.46 -6.35
C LYS A 147 -17.76 -1.19 -4.85
N LYS A 148 -18.17 -2.19 -4.08
CA LYS A 148 -18.12 -2.18 -2.60
C LYS A 148 -16.75 -2.61 -2.06
N GLU A 149 -15.98 -3.32 -2.86
CA GLU A 149 -14.63 -3.79 -2.58
C GLU A 149 -13.74 -3.55 -3.80
N CYS A 150 -12.47 -3.23 -3.59
CA CYS A 150 -11.55 -2.89 -4.67
C CYS A 150 -10.15 -3.44 -4.36
N GLU A 151 -9.70 -4.40 -5.17
CA GLU A 151 -8.28 -4.78 -5.24
C GLU A 151 -7.51 -3.72 -6.04
N ILE A 152 -6.20 -3.66 -5.88
CA ILE A 152 -5.37 -2.68 -6.61
C ILE A 152 -5.45 -2.87 -8.14
N GLU A 153 -5.65 -4.09 -8.62
CA GLU A 153 -5.83 -4.37 -10.03
C GLU A 153 -7.15 -3.82 -10.60
N ASP A 154 -8.14 -3.52 -9.75
CA ASP A 154 -9.41 -2.92 -10.20
C ASP A 154 -9.25 -1.46 -10.63
N LEU A 155 -8.12 -0.83 -10.26
CA LEU A 155 -7.79 0.53 -10.66
C LEU A 155 -7.38 0.63 -12.14
N PHE A 156 -7.04 -0.49 -12.79
CA PHE A 156 -6.76 -0.49 -14.22
C PHE A 156 -8.05 -0.53 -15.04
N ASP A 157 -7.99 0.04 -16.23
CA ASP A 157 -9.05 -0.07 -17.21
C ASP A 157 -9.15 -1.49 -17.80
N GLU A 158 -10.24 -1.75 -18.51
CA GLU A 158 -10.47 -3.06 -19.11
C GLU A 158 -9.49 -3.38 -20.24
N ALA A 159 -9.05 -2.37 -20.99
CA ALA A 159 -8.08 -2.55 -22.06
C ALA A 159 -6.75 -3.05 -21.47
N THR A 160 -6.29 -2.43 -20.41
CA THR A 160 -5.06 -2.84 -19.69
C THR A 160 -5.20 -4.23 -19.08
N LEU A 161 -6.33 -4.55 -18.43
CA LEU A 161 -6.57 -5.86 -17.81
C LEU A 161 -6.67 -6.98 -18.83
N ASN A 162 -7.17 -6.69 -20.05
CA ASN A 162 -7.32 -7.64 -21.15
C ASN A 162 -6.09 -7.69 -22.06
N HIS A 163 -5.02 -6.97 -21.74
CA HIS A 163 -3.79 -7.00 -22.55
C HIS A 163 -3.22 -8.40 -22.63
N GLU A 164 -2.93 -8.85 -23.87
CA GLU A 164 -2.38 -10.17 -24.12
C GLU A 164 -0.85 -10.13 -24.19
N ILE A 165 -0.20 -11.03 -23.47
CA ILE A 165 1.26 -11.22 -23.53
C ILE A 165 1.53 -12.62 -24.12
N ASN A 166 2.08 -12.68 -25.31
CA ASN A 166 2.35 -13.94 -26.05
C ASN A 166 1.07 -14.81 -26.20
N GLY A 167 -0.06 -14.19 -26.56
CA GLY A 167 -1.34 -14.88 -26.75
C GLY A 167 -2.02 -15.37 -25.47
N LYS A 168 -1.53 -14.96 -24.28
CA LYS A 168 -2.11 -15.29 -22.99
C LYS A 168 -2.74 -14.07 -22.35
N LYS A 169 -3.81 -14.28 -21.56
CA LYS A 169 -4.53 -13.23 -20.82
C LYS A 169 -4.09 -13.17 -19.37
N PHE A 170 -4.30 -12.03 -18.73
CA PHE A 170 -4.07 -11.87 -17.30
C PHE A 170 -5.09 -12.67 -16.48
N SER A 171 -4.62 -13.34 -15.43
CA SER A 171 -5.49 -13.95 -14.41
C SER A 171 -5.00 -13.63 -13.01
N ARG A 172 -5.95 -13.37 -12.11
CA ARG A 172 -5.71 -13.16 -10.67
C ARG A 172 -5.69 -14.47 -9.89
N GLU A 173 -6.13 -15.56 -10.50
CA GLU A 173 -6.24 -16.87 -9.87
C GLU A 173 -4.87 -17.48 -9.63
N LYS A 174 -4.69 -18.12 -8.47
CA LYS A 174 -3.44 -18.80 -8.12
C LYS A 174 -3.24 -20.10 -8.95
N ASN A 175 -4.34 -20.80 -9.22
CA ASN A 175 -4.35 -22.10 -9.92
C ASN A 175 -4.84 -21.96 -11.36
N MET A 176 -4.31 -20.97 -12.09
CA MET A 176 -4.68 -20.72 -13.47
C MET A 176 -4.01 -21.71 -14.44
N ASP A 177 -4.65 -21.94 -15.59
CA ASP A 177 -4.04 -22.65 -16.72
C ASP A 177 -2.93 -21.79 -17.36
N LEU A 178 -1.68 -22.15 -17.10
CA LEU A 178 -0.50 -21.43 -17.60
C LEU A 178 -0.35 -21.43 -19.13
N ASN A 179 -1.13 -22.25 -19.86
CA ASN A 179 -1.17 -22.19 -21.32
C ASN A 179 -2.02 -21.03 -21.83
N LYS A 180 -3.04 -20.62 -21.07
CA LYS A 180 -4.02 -19.58 -21.45
C LYS A 180 -3.80 -18.26 -20.72
N TYR A 181 -3.21 -18.32 -19.52
CA TYR A 181 -3.11 -17.17 -18.64
C TYR A 181 -1.69 -16.89 -18.18
N TYR A 182 -1.44 -15.63 -17.79
CA TYR A 182 -0.23 -15.22 -17.09
C TYR A 182 -0.55 -14.58 -15.73
N SER A 183 0.43 -14.62 -14.83
CA SER A 183 0.29 -14.30 -13.41
C SER A 183 0.31 -12.79 -13.11
N LYS A 184 -0.11 -12.42 -11.88
CA LYS A 184 0.03 -11.06 -11.31
C LYS A 184 1.48 -10.55 -11.38
N GLU A 185 2.49 -11.40 -11.20
CA GLU A 185 3.89 -10.99 -11.30
C GLU A 185 4.24 -10.53 -12.72
N ARG A 186 3.85 -11.29 -13.74
CA ARG A 186 4.10 -10.93 -15.14
C ARG A 186 3.32 -9.67 -15.54
N PHE A 187 2.08 -9.56 -15.08
CA PHE A 187 1.27 -8.36 -15.29
C PHE A 187 1.93 -7.13 -14.64
N SER A 188 2.38 -7.23 -13.40
CA SER A 188 3.02 -6.10 -12.71
C SER A 188 4.32 -5.65 -13.37
N ASN A 189 5.09 -6.58 -13.95
CA ASN A 189 6.29 -6.25 -14.71
C ASN A 189 5.94 -5.54 -16.02
N PHE A 190 4.91 -5.99 -16.74
CA PHE A 190 4.38 -5.31 -17.92
C PHE A 190 3.96 -3.88 -17.58
N ILE A 191 3.12 -3.69 -16.56
CA ILE A 191 2.67 -2.36 -16.10
C ILE A 191 3.86 -1.45 -15.74
N TYR A 192 4.87 -1.99 -15.06
CA TYR A 192 6.04 -1.20 -14.65
C TYR A 192 6.91 -0.76 -15.83
N ASN A 193 7.04 -1.59 -16.85
CA ASN A 193 7.86 -1.30 -18.03
C ASN A 193 7.13 -0.37 -19.00
N GLU A 194 5.83 -0.63 -19.24
CA GLU A 194 5.01 0.10 -20.20
C GLU A 194 4.22 1.25 -19.56
N TYR A 195 4.64 1.76 -18.40
CA TYR A 195 3.89 2.75 -17.62
C TYR A 195 3.46 3.99 -18.41
N ARG A 196 4.16 4.33 -19.51
CA ARG A 196 3.83 5.50 -20.34
C ARG A 196 2.50 5.34 -21.08
N GLU A 197 2.18 4.12 -21.50
CA GLU A 197 1.00 3.77 -22.29
C GLU A 197 -0.20 3.36 -21.43
N ILE A 198 0.00 3.18 -20.13
CA ILE A 198 -1.04 2.74 -19.20
C ILE A 198 -1.80 3.95 -18.64
N ASP A 199 -3.12 3.81 -18.51
CA ASP A 199 -3.96 4.75 -17.80
C ASP A 199 -3.92 4.50 -16.28
N PHE A 200 -3.43 5.48 -15.53
CA PHE A 200 -3.38 5.47 -14.07
C PHE A 200 -4.32 6.50 -13.43
N SER A 201 -5.34 6.98 -14.15
CA SER A 201 -6.26 7.99 -13.63
C SER A 201 -6.94 7.56 -12.32
N ASN A 202 -7.32 6.29 -12.21
CA ASN A 202 -7.93 5.75 -10.99
C ASN A 202 -6.94 5.57 -9.81
N PHE A 203 -5.63 5.66 -10.05
CA PHE A 203 -4.62 5.66 -8.99
C PHE A 203 -4.45 7.03 -8.34
N LYS A 204 -4.83 8.12 -9.03
CA LYS A 204 -4.63 9.49 -8.54
C LYS A 204 -5.16 9.73 -7.12
N PRO A 205 -6.40 9.34 -6.76
CA PRO A 205 -6.88 9.57 -5.39
C PRO A 205 -6.03 8.91 -4.32
N MET A 206 -5.46 7.72 -4.60
CA MET A 206 -4.53 7.07 -3.68
C MET A 206 -3.19 7.81 -3.59
N LEU A 207 -2.66 8.31 -4.70
CA LEU A 207 -1.42 9.09 -4.73
C LEU A 207 -1.60 10.45 -4.06
N GLU A 208 -2.74 11.10 -4.23
CA GLU A 208 -3.12 12.33 -3.53
C GLU A 208 -3.16 12.13 -2.01
N ASN A 209 -3.82 11.06 -1.55
CA ASN A 209 -3.84 10.70 -0.14
C ASN A 209 -2.43 10.39 0.40
N LEU A 210 -1.61 9.68 -0.37
CA LEU A 210 -0.23 9.38 -0.01
C LEU A 210 0.61 10.66 0.14
N ASN A 211 0.48 11.59 -0.83
CA ASN A 211 1.15 12.88 -0.80
C ASN A 211 0.68 13.72 0.40
N PHE A 212 -0.62 13.80 0.62
CA PHE A 212 -1.24 14.51 1.74
C PHE A 212 -0.73 14.00 3.10
N ILE A 213 -0.68 12.67 3.31
CA ILE A 213 -0.16 12.09 4.56
C ILE A 213 1.29 12.53 4.79
N ILE A 214 2.13 12.48 3.77
CA ILE A 214 3.55 12.81 3.88
C ILE A 214 3.76 14.30 4.15
N GLU A 215 3.02 15.17 3.48
CA GLU A 215 3.10 16.62 3.67
C GLU A 215 2.62 17.03 5.06
N ASN A 216 1.44 16.57 5.47
CA ASN A 216 0.89 16.89 6.79
C ASN A 216 1.78 16.39 7.91
N TYR A 217 2.27 15.17 7.81
CA TYR A 217 3.17 14.61 8.81
C TYR A 217 4.46 15.44 8.98
N LYS A 218 4.96 16.07 7.93
CA LYS A 218 6.13 16.97 7.99
C LYS A 218 5.80 18.34 8.57
N ASN A 219 4.57 18.83 8.35
CA ASN A 219 4.15 20.16 8.82
C ASN A 219 3.72 20.16 10.29
N GLU A 220 3.32 19.02 10.87
CA GLU A 220 2.95 18.86 12.27
C GLU A 220 4.15 18.70 13.22
N LYS A 221 5.37 18.69 12.70
CA LYS A 221 6.65 18.60 13.43
C LYS A 221 7.30 19.93 13.68
#